data_e5cf53d37e4e25af487a38dc6cf468c0
#
_entry.id   e5cf53d37e4e25af487a38dc6cf468c0
#
_cell.length_a   1.000
_cell.length_b   1.000
_cell.length_c   1.000
_cell.angle_alpha   90.00
_cell.angle_beta   90.00
_cell.angle_gamma   90.00
#
_symmetry.space_group_name_H-M   'P 1'
#
loop_
_entity.id
_entity.type
_entity.pdbx_description
1 polymer ?
#
loop_
_entity_poly.entity_id
_entity_poly.type
_entity_poly.pdbx_seq_one_letter_code
_entity_poly.pdbx_strand_id
1 'polypeptide(L)'
;KINLIVPLSLCTFGINGIIKYTLPRMIQVILLRKDVKGETLVMLKNYIFIINQMGMLILLSILINLMMPLMIYIYLDQVGFFIEFLFMYIFTSMILNYIIYQRLNIKRLENKHTYKKLYTLGYDMQTIKKYSQKEISLFYITLFICVSLYILTLTISLIIKCVLSTNALFICFVYIIPMLMMYLIARYKEGRSVVIWKQL
;
A
#
# COMPACT_ATOMS: atom_id res chain seq x y z
N LYS A 1 12.43 -30.67 4.15
CA LYS A 1 11.16 -29.97 3.86
C LYS A 1 11.10 -28.72 4.69
N ILE A 2 11.12 -27.57 4.04
CA ILE A 2 11.05 -26.26 4.75
C ILE A 2 9.57 -26.04 5.08
N ASN A 3 9.25 -25.99 6.36
CA ASN A 3 7.89 -25.70 6.81
C ASN A 3 7.67 -24.19 6.74
N LEU A 4 7.36 -23.67 5.53
CA LEU A 4 7.19 -22.24 5.24
C LEU A 4 5.87 -21.67 5.79
N ILE A 5 4.93 -22.54 6.17
CA ILE A 5 3.58 -22.12 6.62
C ILE A 5 3.66 -21.36 7.94
N VAL A 6 4.48 -21.81 8.89
CA VAL A 6 4.59 -21.19 10.21
C VAL A 6 5.18 -19.78 10.15
N PRO A 7 6.36 -19.53 9.52
CA PRO A 7 6.89 -18.18 9.39
C PRO A 7 5.97 -17.26 8.57
N LEU A 8 5.28 -17.79 7.56
CA LEU A 8 4.33 -17.04 6.74
C LEU A 8 3.13 -16.56 7.56
N SER A 9 2.55 -17.43 8.40
CA SER A 9 1.44 -17.06 9.27
C SER A 9 1.86 -16.05 10.34
N LEU A 10 3.00 -16.26 11.01
CA LEU A 10 3.51 -15.34 12.01
C LEU A 10 3.76 -13.94 11.42
N CYS A 11 4.31 -13.87 10.22
CA CYS A 11 4.55 -12.60 9.55
C CYS A 11 3.25 -11.89 9.16
N THR A 12 2.23 -12.59 8.65
CA THR A 12 0.93 -11.99 8.32
C THR A 12 0.23 -11.44 9.56
N PHE A 13 0.28 -12.16 10.68
CA PHE A 13 -0.22 -11.69 11.98
C PHE A 13 0.57 -10.48 12.50
N GLY A 14 1.91 -10.52 12.40
CA GLY A 14 2.78 -9.41 12.82
C GLY A 14 2.50 -8.12 12.05
N ILE A 15 2.37 -8.18 10.73
CA ILE A 15 2.08 -7.01 9.90
C ILE A 15 0.68 -6.48 10.16
N ASN A 16 -0.31 -7.35 10.29
CA ASN A 16 -1.67 -6.93 10.64
C ASN A 16 -1.67 -6.20 12.01
N GLY A 17 -0.90 -6.70 12.98
CA GLY A 17 -0.68 -6.04 14.26
C GLY A 17 -0.04 -4.66 14.13
N ILE A 18 1.00 -4.54 13.30
CA ILE A 18 1.68 -3.26 13.03
C ILE A 18 0.73 -2.26 12.39
N ILE A 19 0.03 -2.65 11.34
CA ILE A 19 -0.89 -1.76 10.60
C ILE A 19 -2.07 -1.33 11.47
N LYS A 20 -2.66 -2.27 12.22
CA LYS A 20 -3.90 -2.01 12.97
C LYS A 20 -3.66 -1.32 14.32
N TYR A 21 -2.53 -1.61 14.99
CA TYR A 21 -2.30 -1.13 16.35
C TYR A 21 -1.09 -0.20 16.48
N THR A 22 0.04 -0.58 15.89
CA THR A 22 1.30 0.15 16.09
C THR A 22 1.34 1.46 15.32
N LEU A 23 0.96 1.44 14.06
CA LEU A 23 1.06 2.59 13.17
C LEU A 23 0.08 3.72 13.58
N PRO A 24 -1.21 3.45 13.89
CA PRO A 24 -2.10 4.48 14.42
C PRO A 24 -1.62 5.05 15.75
N ARG A 25 -1.06 4.22 16.63
CA ARG A 25 -0.54 4.64 17.93
C ARG A 25 0.70 5.53 17.80
N MET A 26 1.63 5.18 16.91
CA MET A 26 2.80 6.02 16.60
C MET A 26 2.39 7.40 16.06
N ILE A 27 1.42 7.45 15.16
CA ILE A 27 0.92 8.71 14.61
C ILE A 27 0.23 9.53 15.71
N GLN A 28 -0.55 8.92 16.59
CA GLN A 28 -1.15 9.61 17.74
C GLN A 28 -0.09 10.19 18.66
N VAL A 29 0.99 9.46 18.97
CA VAL A 29 2.11 9.95 19.78
C VAL A 29 2.81 11.14 19.10
N ILE A 30 3.00 11.09 17.79
CA ILE A 30 3.58 12.20 17.01
C ILE A 30 2.67 13.43 17.07
N LEU A 31 1.36 13.23 16.97
CA LEU A 31 0.36 14.31 17.06
C LEU A 31 0.34 14.98 18.44
N LEU A 32 0.59 14.20 19.50
CA LEU A 32 0.63 14.74 20.87
C LEU A 32 1.94 15.46 21.24
N ARG A 33 3.05 15.11 20.56
CA ARG A 33 4.39 15.66 20.87
C ARG A 33 4.78 16.90 20.09
N LYS A 34 4.12 17.18 18.95
CA LYS A 34 4.42 18.36 18.12
C LYS A 34 3.22 19.28 18.12
N ASP A 35 3.47 20.59 18.17
CA ASP A 35 2.51 21.61 17.77
C ASP A 35 2.20 21.48 16.27
N VAL A 36 1.41 20.47 15.95
CA VAL A 36 1.04 20.12 14.59
C VAL A 36 -0.04 21.13 14.17
N LYS A 37 0.22 21.90 13.13
CA LYS A 37 -0.77 22.81 12.53
C LYS A 37 -2.07 22.03 12.27
N GLY A 38 -3.21 22.66 12.54
CA GLY A 38 -4.53 22.01 12.46
C GLY A 38 -4.80 21.23 11.17
N GLU A 39 -4.22 21.69 10.06
CA GLU A 39 -4.27 21.06 8.74
C GLU A 39 -3.62 19.68 8.69
N THR A 40 -2.39 19.58 9.22
CA THR A 40 -1.66 18.31 9.26
C THR A 40 -2.32 17.32 10.21
N LEU A 41 -2.97 17.80 11.25
CA LEU A 41 -3.75 17.00 12.18
C LEU A 41 -4.94 16.34 11.48
N VAL A 42 -5.69 17.10 10.69
CA VAL A 42 -6.85 16.58 9.92
C VAL A 42 -6.37 15.52 8.91
N MET A 43 -5.29 15.81 8.18
CA MET A 43 -4.71 14.87 7.20
C MET A 43 -4.29 13.56 7.86
N LEU A 44 -3.58 13.60 8.99
CA LEU A 44 -3.13 12.41 9.70
C LEU A 44 -4.29 11.61 10.29
N LYS A 45 -5.34 12.28 10.76
CA LYS A 45 -6.56 11.63 11.27
C LYS A 45 -7.30 10.87 10.16
N ASN A 46 -7.45 11.49 9.00
CA ASN A 46 -8.02 10.85 7.81
C ASN A 46 -7.17 9.66 7.34
N TYR A 47 -5.86 9.81 7.36
CA TYR A 47 -4.92 8.75 6.99
C TYR A 47 -5.04 7.52 7.91
N ILE A 48 -5.10 7.71 9.24
CA ILE A 48 -5.33 6.62 10.20
C ILE A 48 -6.65 5.92 9.92
N PHE A 49 -7.70 6.68 9.65
CA PHE A 49 -9.01 6.13 9.33
C PHE A 49 -8.98 5.27 8.05
N ILE A 50 -8.32 5.75 7.00
CA ILE A 50 -8.15 5.02 5.73
C ILE A 50 -7.38 3.72 5.96
N ILE A 51 -6.24 3.76 6.65
CA ILE A 51 -5.41 2.57 6.92
C ILE A 51 -6.18 1.52 7.72
N ASN A 52 -6.89 1.92 8.76
CA ASN A 52 -7.66 0.98 9.57
C ASN A 52 -8.75 0.25 8.77
N GLN A 53 -9.37 0.94 7.83
CA GLN A 53 -10.41 0.33 6.98
C GLN A 53 -9.84 -0.47 5.80
N MET A 54 -8.62 -0.14 5.36
CA MET A 54 -7.96 -0.80 4.23
C MET A 54 -7.03 -1.96 4.65
N GLY A 55 -6.94 -2.25 5.96
CA GLY A 55 -6.01 -3.25 6.50
C GLY A 55 -6.11 -4.62 5.83
N MET A 56 -7.32 -5.10 5.55
CA MET A 56 -7.53 -6.38 4.86
C MET A 56 -7.00 -6.37 3.42
N LEU A 57 -7.15 -5.26 2.69
CA LEU A 57 -6.64 -5.15 1.31
C LEU A 57 -5.12 -5.04 1.29
N ILE A 58 -4.52 -4.37 2.29
CA ILE A 58 -3.06 -4.33 2.45
C ILE A 58 -2.53 -5.73 2.72
N LEU A 59 -3.18 -6.48 3.60
CA LEU A 59 -2.82 -7.87 3.91
C LEU A 59 -2.94 -8.77 2.68
N LEU A 60 -4.01 -8.64 1.91
CA LEU A 60 -4.19 -9.38 0.66
C LEU A 60 -3.10 -9.03 -0.37
N SER A 61 -2.72 -7.74 -0.45
CA SER A 61 -1.61 -7.30 -1.30
C SER A 61 -0.29 -7.96 -0.90
N ILE A 62 -0.01 -8.06 0.39
CA ILE A 62 1.17 -8.74 0.91
C ILE A 62 1.15 -10.22 0.53
N LEU A 63 0.02 -10.90 0.74
CA LEU A 63 -0.12 -12.33 0.43
C LEU A 63 0.10 -12.63 -1.06
N ILE A 64 -0.49 -11.85 -1.96
CA ILE A 64 -0.29 -12.02 -3.40
C ILE A 64 1.18 -11.79 -3.78
N ASN A 65 1.81 -10.77 -3.23
CA ASN A 65 3.21 -10.47 -3.53
C ASN A 65 4.18 -11.51 -2.95
N LEU A 66 3.78 -12.23 -1.88
CA LEU A 66 4.55 -13.35 -1.35
C LEU A 66 4.58 -14.58 -2.26
N MET A 67 3.59 -14.73 -3.12
CA MET A 67 3.58 -15.84 -4.07
C MET A 67 4.78 -15.77 -5.03
N MET A 68 5.32 -14.57 -5.33
CA MET A 68 6.45 -14.42 -6.26
C MET A 68 7.71 -15.18 -5.82
N PRO A 69 8.32 -14.94 -4.65
CA PRO A 69 9.52 -15.66 -4.24
C PRO A 69 9.29 -17.16 -4.09
N LEU A 70 8.07 -17.58 -3.73
CA LEU A 70 7.72 -19.00 -3.63
C LEU A 70 7.66 -19.66 -5.02
N MET A 71 7.11 -18.99 -6.01
CA MET A 71 7.01 -19.49 -7.37
C MET A 71 8.37 -19.50 -8.08
N ILE A 72 9.22 -18.52 -7.82
CA ILE A 72 10.62 -18.56 -8.29
C ILE A 72 11.30 -19.83 -7.77
N TYR A 73 11.10 -20.15 -6.48
CA TYR A 73 11.67 -21.35 -5.88
C TYR A 73 11.17 -22.65 -6.53
N ILE A 74 9.87 -22.71 -6.88
CA ILE A 74 9.26 -23.95 -7.42
C ILE A 74 9.57 -24.12 -8.91
N TYR A 75 9.57 -23.06 -9.70
CA TYR A 75 9.57 -23.12 -11.17
C TYR A 75 10.84 -22.55 -11.82
N LEU A 76 11.90 -22.29 -11.05
CA LEU A 76 13.13 -21.72 -11.61
C LEU A 76 13.72 -22.55 -12.77
N ASP A 77 13.58 -23.88 -12.68
CA ASP A 77 14.10 -24.83 -13.68
C ASP A 77 13.14 -25.03 -14.88
N GLN A 78 11.94 -24.47 -14.83
CA GLN A 78 10.89 -24.61 -15.85
C GLN A 78 10.51 -23.25 -16.43
N VAL A 79 11.34 -22.71 -17.33
CA VAL A 79 11.24 -21.34 -17.86
C VAL A 79 9.86 -21.04 -18.48
N GLY A 80 9.25 -21.98 -19.18
CA GLY A 80 7.92 -21.80 -19.80
C GLY A 80 6.84 -21.51 -18.77
N PHE A 81 6.70 -22.36 -17.76
CA PHE A 81 5.73 -22.17 -16.66
C PHE A 81 6.00 -20.92 -15.84
N PHE A 82 7.29 -20.56 -15.68
CA PHE A 82 7.64 -19.34 -14.97
C PHE A 82 7.14 -18.09 -15.70
N ILE A 83 7.25 -18.03 -17.02
CA ILE A 83 6.78 -16.90 -17.83
C ILE A 83 5.25 -16.78 -17.74
N GLU A 84 4.51 -17.88 -17.89
CA GLU A 84 3.04 -17.88 -17.74
C GLU A 84 2.62 -17.40 -16.36
N PHE A 85 3.28 -17.90 -15.31
CA PHE A 85 3.03 -17.45 -13.94
C PHE A 85 3.31 -15.96 -13.76
N LEU A 86 4.38 -15.44 -14.35
CA LEU A 86 4.74 -14.02 -14.24
C LEU A 86 3.67 -13.12 -14.87
N PHE A 87 3.11 -13.50 -16.02
CA PHE A 87 1.98 -12.79 -16.62
C PHE A 87 0.75 -12.82 -15.72
N MET A 88 0.37 -13.98 -15.21
CA MET A 88 -0.77 -14.13 -14.29
C MET A 88 -0.58 -13.31 -13.02
N TYR A 89 0.64 -13.28 -12.47
CA TYR A 89 0.98 -12.47 -11.31
C TYR A 89 0.85 -10.96 -11.57
N ILE A 90 1.39 -10.46 -12.69
CA ILE A 90 1.28 -9.03 -13.05
C ILE A 90 -0.20 -8.67 -13.18
N PHE A 91 -1.00 -9.49 -13.86
CA PHE A 91 -2.41 -9.24 -14.06
C PHE A 91 -3.20 -9.21 -12.74
N THR A 92 -3.01 -10.20 -11.87
CA THR A 92 -3.65 -10.25 -10.55
C THR A 92 -3.22 -9.10 -9.66
N SER A 93 -1.95 -8.70 -9.71
CA SER A 93 -1.43 -7.55 -8.99
C SER A 93 -2.03 -6.23 -9.50
N MET A 94 -2.24 -6.08 -10.81
CA MET A 94 -2.92 -4.92 -11.39
C MET A 94 -4.38 -4.83 -10.92
N ILE A 95 -5.12 -5.95 -10.97
CA ILE A 95 -6.51 -6.00 -10.50
C ILE A 95 -6.60 -5.60 -9.02
N LEU A 96 -5.73 -6.17 -8.18
CA LEU A 96 -5.72 -5.86 -6.75
C LEU A 96 -5.45 -4.38 -6.50
N ASN A 97 -4.42 -3.81 -7.13
CA ASN A 97 -4.10 -2.39 -7.00
C ASN A 97 -5.25 -1.50 -7.50
N TYR A 98 -5.99 -1.93 -8.54
CA TYR A 98 -7.18 -1.23 -9.00
C TYR A 98 -8.31 -1.28 -7.95
N ILE A 99 -8.54 -2.42 -7.30
CA ILE A 99 -9.52 -2.56 -6.20
C ILE A 99 -9.14 -1.64 -5.03
N ILE A 100 -7.86 -1.62 -4.67
CA ILE A 100 -7.34 -0.72 -3.63
C ILE A 100 -7.62 0.74 -3.99
N TYR A 101 -7.34 1.14 -5.23
CA TYR A 101 -7.61 2.48 -5.73
C TYR A 101 -9.12 2.84 -5.67
N GLN A 102 -10.01 1.95 -6.10
CA GLN A 102 -11.45 2.17 -6.05
C GLN A 102 -11.95 2.32 -4.60
N ARG A 103 -11.49 1.48 -3.70
CA ARG A 103 -11.83 1.58 -2.27
C ARG A 103 -11.33 2.88 -1.66
N LEU A 104 -10.12 3.29 -2.00
CA LEU A 104 -9.55 4.56 -1.55
C LEU A 104 -10.40 5.75 -2.01
N ASN A 105 -10.88 5.73 -3.26
CA ASN A 105 -11.78 6.77 -3.78
C ASN A 105 -13.12 6.80 -3.03
N ILE A 106 -13.73 5.64 -2.76
CA ILE A 106 -14.99 5.57 -2.00
C ILE A 106 -14.79 6.17 -0.60
N LYS A 107 -13.71 5.81 0.08
CA LYS A 107 -13.41 6.34 1.42
C LYS A 107 -13.18 7.85 1.43
N ARG A 108 -12.62 8.39 0.38
CA ARG A 108 -12.44 9.84 0.22
C ARG A 108 -13.76 10.55 -0.04
N LEU A 109 -14.67 9.93 -0.79
CA LEU A 109 -16.02 10.45 -0.96
C LEU A 109 -16.80 10.46 0.36
N GLU A 110 -16.65 9.44 1.20
CA GLU A 110 -17.21 9.42 2.56
C GLU A 110 -16.64 10.58 3.41
N ASN A 111 -15.36 10.90 3.29
CA ASN A 111 -14.70 11.99 3.99
C ASN A 111 -14.94 13.39 3.38
N LYS A 112 -15.77 13.50 2.34
CA LYS A 112 -16.09 14.77 1.66
C LYS A 112 -16.55 15.86 2.64
N HIS A 113 -17.32 15.50 3.65
CA HIS A 113 -17.78 16.45 4.68
C HIS A 113 -16.62 17.12 5.44
N THR A 114 -15.54 16.40 5.69
CA THR A 114 -14.36 16.95 6.37
C THR A 114 -13.67 18.00 5.50
N TYR A 115 -13.52 17.73 4.21
CA TYR A 115 -12.96 18.71 3.26
C TYR A 115 -13.87 19.93 3.08
N LYS A 116 -15.19 19.71 3.05
CA LYS A 116 -16.17 20.82 3.00
C LYS A 116 -16.06 21.71 4.22
N LYS A 117 -15.90 21.15 5.42
CA LYS A 117 -15.64 21.91 6.65
C LYS A 117 -14.36 22.72 6.58
N LEU A 118 -13.27 22.16 6.02
CA LEU A 118 -12.03 22.92 5.81
C LEU A 118 -12.24 24.12 4.88
N TYR A 119 -13.01 23.92 3.81
CA TYR A 119 -13.36 25.00 2.88
C TYR A 119 -14.19 26.11 3.56
N THR A 120 -15.18 25.75 4.38
CA THR A 120 -15.97 26.73 5.15
C THR A 120 -15.15 27.46 6.22
N LEU A 121 -14.05 26.88 6.68
CA LEU A 121 -13.07 27.50 7.57
C LEU A 121 -12.09 28.45 6.85
N GLY A 122 -12.27 28.65 5.52
CA GLY A 122 -11.47 29.61 4.74
C GLY A 122 -10.20 29.02 4.12
N TYR A 123 -10.01 27.69 4.13
CA TYR A 123 -8.88 27.07 3.44
C TYR A 123 -9.06 27.11 1.92
N ASP A 124 -8.00 27.53 1.21
CA ASP A 124 -8.00 27.55 -0.25
C ASP A 124 -8.13 26.16 -0.84
N MET A 125 -8.86 26.06 -1.96
CA MET A 125 -9.06 24.80 -2.71
C MET A 125 -7.74 24.15 -3.13
N GLN A 126 -6.73 24.96 -3.46
CA GLN A 126 -5.41 24.43 -3.83
C GLN A 126 -4.74 23.72 -2.65
N THR A 127 -4.89 24.25 -1.47
CA THR A 127 -4.37 23.70 -0.22
C THR A 127 -5.06 22.38 0.10
N ILE A 128 -6.40 22.33 0.03
CA ILE A 128 -7.19 21.10 0.23
C ILE A 128 -6.77 20.02 -0.76
N LYS A 129 -6.54 20.36 -2.04
CA LYS A 129 -6.04 19.45 -3.07
C LYS A 129 -4.67 18.88 -2.72
N LYS A 130 -3.74 19.73 -2.27
CA LYS A 130 -2.40 19.26 -1.84
C LYS A 130 -2.49 18.25 -0.69
N TYR A 131 -3.39 18.45 0.27
CA TYR A 131 -3.60 17.51 1.38
C TYR A 131 -4.15 16.18 0.90
N SER A 132 -5.14 16.20 0.04
CA SER A 132 -5.72 15.00 -0.54
C SER A 132 -4.68 14.19 -1.35
N GLN A 133 -3.82 14.87 -2.11
CA GLN A 133 -2.71 14.21 -2.82
C GLN A 133 -1.66 13.62 -1.86
N LYS A 134 -1.36 14.30 -0.74
CA LYS A 134 -0.45 13.80 0.30
C LYS A 134 -1.01 12.55 1.00
N GLU A 135 -2.32 12.51 1.27
CA GLU A 135 -2.98 11.31 1.85
C GLU A 135 -2.81 10.08 0.94
N ILE A 136 -3.04 10.25 -0.37
CA ILE A 136 -2.82 9.19 -1.34
C ILE A 136 -1.35 8.75 -1.34
N SER A 137 -0.43 9.71 -1.41
CA SER A 137 1.00 9.41 -1.43
C SER A 137 1.44 8.68 -0.17
N LEU A 138 0.99 9.10 1.01
CA LEU A 138 1.29 8.43 2.28
C LEU A 138 0.75 6.99 2.29
N PHE A 139 -0.47 6.79 1.79
CA PHE A 139 -1.06 5.45 1.71
C PHE A 139 -0.23 4.51 0.83
N TYR A 140 0.12 4.94 -0.39
CA TYR A 140 0.93 4.12 -1.30
C TYR A 140 2.36 3.90 -0.79
N ILE A 141 2.98 4.90 -0.15
CA ILE A 141 4.29 4.75 0.51
C ILE A 141 4.22 3.69 1.61
N THR A 142 3.19 3.72 2.45
CA THR A 142 3.01 2.72 3.50
C THR A 142 2.81 1.33 2.93
N LEU A 143 1.95 1.20 1.91
CA LEU A 143 1.74 -0.07 1.21
C LEU A 143 3.06 -0.59 0.63
N PHE A 144 3.83 0.28 -0.05
CA PHE A 144 5.12 -0.06 -0.62
C PHE A 144 6.11 -0.55 0.44
N ILE A 145 6.25 0.17 1.56
CA ILE A 145 7.16 -0.20 2.64
C ILE A 145 6.75 -1.55 3.23
N CYS A 146 5.47 -1.78 3.52
CA CYS A 146 4.98 -3.04 4.07
C CYS A 146 5.27 -4.22 3.15
N VAL A 147 4.97 -4.10 1.85
CA VAL A 147 5.20 -5.17 0.87
C VAL A 147 6.70 -5.41 0.67
N SER A 148 7.51 -4.33 0.54
CA SER A 148 8.96 -4.43 0.35
C SER A 148 9.66 -5.13 1.50
N LEU A 149 9.39 -4.71 2.72
CA LEU A 149 10.00 -5.32 3.91
C LEU A 149 9.72 -6.81 3.97
N TYR A 150 8.51 -7.20 3.58
CA TYR A 150 8.10 -8.58 3.63
C TYR A 150 8.77 -9.43 2.56
N ILE A 151 8.80 -8.95 1.32
CA ILE A 151 9.50 -9.63 0.23
C ILE A 151 11.00 -9.76 0.55
N LEU A 152 11.62 -8.69 1.06
CA LEU A 152 13.02 -8.69 1.44
C LEU A 152 13.33 -9.72 2.53
N THR A 153 12.57 -9.76 3.60
CA THR A 153 12.80 -10.71 4.68
C THR A 153 12.69 -12.16 4.22
N LEU A 154 11.72 -12.45 3.36
CA LEU A 154 11.52 -13.80 2.83
C LEU A 154 12.61 -14.18 1.83
N THR A 155 12.94 -13.32 0.87
CA THR A 155 13.99 -13.58 -0.12
C THR A 155 15.35 -13.71 0.51
N ILE A 156 15.74 -12.87 1.47
CA ILE A 156 17.00 -12.99 2.20
C ILE A 156 17.05 -14.33 2.94
N SER A 157 15.97 -14.73 3.61
CA SER A 157 15.89 -16.01 4.29
C SER A 157 16.10 -17.20 3.36
N LEU A 158 15.56 -17.14 2.12
CA LEU A 158 15.74 -18.19 1.11
C LEU A 158 17.15 -18.19 0.51
N ILE A 159 17.77 -17.05 0.34
CA ILE A 159 19.16 -16.93 -0.13
C ILE A 159 20.14 -17.49 0.90
N ILE A 160 19.98 -17.13 2.20
CA ILE A 160 20.83 -17.65 3.27
C ILE A 160 20.76 -19.16 3.35
N LYS A 161 19.63 -19.75 3.05
CA LYS A 161 19.47 -21.22 2.98
C LYS A 161 19.98 -21.83 1.68
N CYS A 162 20.64 -21.07 0.81
CA CYS A 162 21.14 -21.49 -0.52
C CYS A 162 20.04 -22.07 -1.43
N VAL A 163 18.80 -21.63 -1.23
CA VAL A 163 17.64 -22.09 -1.99
C VAL A 163 17.40 -21.25 -3.23
N LEU A 164 17.71 -19.94 -3.13
CA LEU A 164 17.54 -18.96 -4.21
C LEU A 164 18.87 -18.28 -4.54
N SER A 165 19.05 -17.97 -5.84
CA SER A 165 20.18 -17.16 -6.29
C SER A 165 19.95 -15.67 -5.97
N THR A 166 21.04 -14.91 -5.86
CA THR A 166 20.96 -13.45 -5.65
C THR A 166 20.20 -12.72 -6.76
N ASN A 167 20.24 -13.24 -8.00
CA ASN A 167 19.49 -12.69 -9.14
C ASN A 167 17.96 -12.76 -8.95
N ALA A 168 17.46 -13.69 -8.16
CA ALA A 168 16.04 -13.81 -7.86
C ALA A 168 15.50 -12.59 -7.09
N LEU A 169 16.35 -11.85 -6.38
CA LEU A 169 15.98 -10.59 -5.74
C LEU A 169 15.40 -9.57 -6.73
N PHE A 170 16.01 -9.42 -7.89
CA PHE A 170 15.54 -8.45 -8.90
C PHE A 170 14.16 -8.81 -9.43
N ILE A 171 13.89 -10.11 -9.63
CA ILE A 171 12.60 -10.59 -10.13
C ILE A 171 11.50 -10.36 -9.07
N CYS A 172 11.84 -10.49 -7.80
CA CYS A 172 10.89 -10.24 -6.71
C CYS A 172 10.39 -8.79 -6.68
N PHE A 173 11.13 -7.84 -7.23
CA PHE A 173 10.71 -6.43 -7.28
C PHE A 173 9.78 -6.08 -8.45
N VAL A 174 9.39 -7.03 -9.29
CA VAL A 174 8.43 -6.79 -10.40
C VAL A 174 7.10 -6.21 -9.91
N TYR A 175 6.70 -6.45 -8.64
CA TYR A 175 5.50 -5.87 -8.04
C TYR A 175 5.50 -4.32 -8.01
N ILE A 176 6.67 -3.70 -8.10
CA ILE A 176 6.80 -2.23 -8.10
C ILE A 176 6.08 -1.63 -9.30
N ILE A 177 6.13 -2.30 -10.45
CA ILE A 177 5.59 -1.79 -11.72
C ILE A 177 4.07 -1.53 -11.63
N PRO A 178 3.21 -2.52 -11.32
CA PRO A 178 1.77 -2.30 -11.22
C PRO A 178 1.40 -1.33 -10.10
N MET A 179 2.16 -1.31 -9.02
CA MET A 179 1.93 -0.42 -7.90
C MET A 179 2.24 1.03 -8.25
N LEU A 180 3.37 1.30 -8.93
CA LEU A 180 3.72 2.65 -9.41
C LEU A 180 2.73 3.15 -10.46
N MET A 181 2.32 2.31 -11.41
CA MET A 181 1.33 2.68 -12.41
C MET A 181 0.01 3.13 -11.74
N MET A 182 -0.48 2.37 -10.77
CA MET A 182 -1.72 2.73 -10.08
C MET A 182 -1.58 3.96 -9.19
N TYR A 183 -0.43 4.17 -8.56
CA TYR A 183 -0.12 5.40 -7.84
C TYR A 183 -0.17 6.62 -8.76
N LEU A 184 0.47 6.55 -9.93
CA LEU A 184 0.47 7.63 -10.92
C LEU A 184 -0.95 7.94 -11.42
N ILE A 185 -1.74 6.90 -11.73
CA ILE A 185 -3.14 7.05 -12.12
C ILE A 185 -3.96 7.70 -11.01
N ALA A 186 -3.80 7.25 -9.76
CA ALA A 186 -4.49 7.82 -8.61
C ALA A 186 -4.15 9.30 -8.43
N ARG A 187 -2.87 9.66 -8.50
CA ARG A 187 -2.41 11.04 -8.39
C ARG A 187 -2.89 11.94 -9.53
N TYR A 188 -2.90 11.41 -10.76
CA TYR A 188 -3.38 12.13 -11.94
C TYR A 188 -4.89 12.42 -11.88
N LYS A 189 -5.69 11.39 -11.58
CA LYS A 189 -7.16 11.55 -11.46
C LYS A 189 -7.53 12.51 -10.33
N GLU A 190 -6.79 12.50 -9.23
CA GLU A 190 -6.98 13.48 -8.16
C GLU A 190 -6.78 14.92 -8.64
N GLY A 191 -5.81 15.14 -9.50
CA GLY A 191 -5.61 16.43 -10.14
C GLY A 191 -6.85 16.96 -10.88
N ARG A 192 -7.66 16.06 -11.45
CA ARG A 192 -8.89 16.40 -12.22
C ARG A 192 -10.16 16.42 -11.38
N SER A 193 -10.27 15.61 -10.34
CA SER A 193 -11.50 15.48 -9.53
C SER A 193 -11.88 16.76 -8.77
N VAL A 194 -10.94 17.67 -8.56
CA VAL A 194 -11.19 18.98 -7.94
C VAL A 194 -12.13 19.85 -8.80
N VAL A 195 -12.26 19.58 -10.09
CA VAL A 195 -13.27 20.25 -10.95
C VAL A 195 -14.68 19.90 -10.49
N ILE A 196 -14.89 18.69 -9.96
CA ILE A 196 -16.19 18.22 -9.45
C ILE A 196 -16.58 18.95 -8.15
N TRP A 197 -15.60 19.45 -7.37
CA TRP A 197 -15.83 20.15 -6.11
C TRP A 197 -16.30 21.61 -6.31
N LYS A 198 -16.06 22.17 -7.50
CA LYS A 198 -16.55 23.53 -7.84
C LYS A 198 -18.06 23.57 -8.13
N GLN A 199 -18.67 22.40 -8.35
CA GLN A 199 -20.11 22.28 -8.63
C GLN A 199 -20.97 21.92 -7.40
N LEU A 200 -20.37 21.96 -6.22
CA LEU A 200 -21.00 21.72 -4.90
C LEU A 200 -20.82 22.92 -3.99
#